data_79f72051880d22f3614da48e438b6bf1
#
_entry.id   79f72051880d22f3614da48e438b6bf1
#
_cell.length_a   1.000
_cell.length_b   1.000
_cell.length_c   1.000
_cell.angle_alpha   90.00
_cell.angle_beta   90.00
_cell.angle_gamma   90.00
#
_symmetry.space_group_name_H-M   'P 1'
#
loop_
_entity.id
_entity.type
_entity.pdbx_description
1 polymer ?
#
loop_
_entity_poly.entity_id
_entity_poly.type
_entity_poly.pdbx_seq_one_letter_code
_entity_poly.pdbx_strand_id
1 'polypeptide(L)'
;MKLSKYISIAILFFSVSAAFAQQLPQFTQYMFNTISINPAYAGSRETLSVVGLHRSQWVGLEGGPETQTLSIHTPLRNEKMGLGISFINDKLGYENFSYLYADYSYTINTSANTKLAFGMKGGLTHYSLDEELLNDPSVTEDPFFNDISNRWSPNVGAGLFLHSSRWYLGLSAPRILNTDYNKGSDGLRNFVAFERISYYFTGGYVFNLSETTKLKPSALLKATNGAPLSFDISANFLFNEKLWLGGAYRINEHAAAIGGIADFQISKQMRIGYAYEYPISDIAAYTSGTHEVLLMFEVFKSKRIKSPRYF
;
A
#
# COMPACT_ATOMS: atom_id res chain seq x y z
N MET A 1 -40.29 -26.97 -10.98
CA MET A 1 -39.82 -27.36 -9.64
C MET A 1 -38.34 -27.68 -9.50
N LYS A 2 -37.61 -28.20 -10.50
CA LYS A 2 -36.17 -28.49 -10.39
C LYS A 2 -35.28 -27.23 -10.51
N LEU A 3 -35.65 -26.27 -11.38
CA LEU A 3 -34.87 -25.06 -11.62
C LEU A 3 -34.82 -24.12 -10.40
N SER A 4 -35.92 -24.02 -9.64
CA SER A 4 -36.01 -23.18 -8.42
C SER A 4 -35.10 -23.69 -7.31
N LYS A 5 -34.90 -25.00 -7.18
CA LYS A 5 -33.97 -25.58 -6.19
C LYS A 5 -32.50 -25.25 -6.50
N TYR A 6 -32.11 -25.23 -7.77
CA TYR A 6 -30.74 -24.87 -8.16
C TYR A 6 -30.47 -23.37 -7.98
N ILE A 7 -31.47 -22.52 -8.22
CA ILE A 7 -31.39 -21.08 -7.94
C ILE A 7 -31.28 -20.81 -6.44
N SER A 8 -32.06 -21.52 -5.61
CA SER A 8 -31.97 -21.38 -4.15
C SER A 8 -30.64 -21.87 -3.58
N ILE A 9 -30.06 -22.95 -4.14
CA ILE A 9 -28.74 -23.46 -3.76
C ILE A 9 -27.64 -22.49 -4.23
N ALA A 10 -27.75 -21.90 -5.41
CA ALA A 10 -26.82 -20.88 -5.90
C ALA A 10 -26.87 -19.60 -5.04
N ILE A 11 -28.06 -19.16 -4.63
CA ILE A 11 -28.21 -18.00 -3.73
C ILE A 11 -27.65 -18.32 -2.34
N LEU A 12 -27.81 -19.54 -1.83
CA LEU A 12 -27.26 -19.97 -0.55
C LEU A 12 -25.72 -20.05 -0.56
N PHE A 13 -25.11 -20.39 -1.70
CA PHE A 13 -23.66 -20.39 -1.88
C PHE A 13 -23.06 -18.98 -1.98
N PHE A 14 -23.85 -17.98 -2.40
CA PHE A 14 -23.42 -16.57 -2.49
C PHE A 14 -23.57 -15.81 -1.15
N SER A 15 -24.32 -16.35 -0.18
CA SER A 15 -24.58 -15.67 1.11
C SER A 15 -23.62 -16.04 2.25
N VAL A 16 -22.55 -16.80 1.99
CA VAL A 16 -21.57 -17.15 3.02
C VAL A 16 -20.23 -16.55 2.66
N SER A 17 -19.96 -15.32 3.09
CA SER A 17 -18.63 -14.84 3.43
C SER A 17 -18.60 -13.34 3.75
N ALA A 18 -19.27 -12.90 4.79
CA ALA A 18 -18.84 -11.67 5.48
C ALA A 18 -17.77 -12.02 6.53
N ALA A 19 -16.67 -12.60 6.11
CA ALA A 19 -15.47 -12.66 6.92
C ALA A 19 -14.70 -11.39 6.62
N PHE A 20 -14.77 -10.38 7.48
CA PHE A 20 -13.94 -9.19 7.41
C PHE A 20 -12.49 -9.62 7.57
N ALA A 21 -11.77 -9.75 6.45
CA ALA A 21 -10.34 -9.94 6.46
C ALA A 21 -9.66 -8.59 6.62
N GLN A 22 -8.74 -8.47 7.56
CA GLN A 22 -7.91 -7.28 7.67
C GLN A 22 -7.17 -7.05 6.35
N GLN A 23 -7.30 -5.84 5.82
CA GLN A 23 -6.66 -5.44 4.59
C GLN A 23 -5.42 -4.63 4.92
N LEU A 24 -4.34 -4.85 4.14
CA LEU A 24 -3.17 -3.99 4.14
C LEU A 24 -3.55 -2.53 3.89
N PRO A 25 -2.90 -1.57 4.58
CA PRO A 25 -3.16 -0.15 4.35
C PRO A 25 -2.98 0.21 2.87
N GLN A 26 -3.83 1.09 2.39
CA GLN A 26 -3.86 1.54 1.01
C GLN A 26 -3.71 3.06 0.98
N PHE A 27 -2.80 3.55 0.13
CA PHE A 27 -2.42 4.96 0.07
C PHE A 27 -3.00 5.63 -1.17
N THR A 28 -3.42 6.88 -1.04
CA THR A 28 -3.82 7.73 -2.16
C THR A 28 -2.62 8.05 -3.05
N GLN A 29 -1.46 8.23 -2.42
CA GLN A 29 -0.19 8.55 -3.08
C GLN A 29 0.67 7.29 -3.35
N TYR A 30 0.04 6.12 -3.60
CA TYR A 30 0.74 4.84 -3.83
C TYR A 30 1.78 4.92 -4.95
N MET A 31 1.53 5.77 -5.96
CA MET A 31 2.42 5.93 -7.11
C MET A 31 3.75 6.64 -6.77
N PHE A 32 3.86 7.22 -5.59
CA PHE A 32 5.09 7.83 -5.06
C PHE A 32 5.76 7.00 -3.97
N ASN A 33 5.06 5.97 -3.44
CA ASN A 33 5.58 5.01 -2.46
C ASN A 33 5.41 3.55 -2.95
N THR A 34 5.72 3.31 -4.21
CA THR A 34 5.48 2.01 -4.88
C THR A 34 6.23 0.85 -4.23
N ILE A 35 7.38 1.09 -3.57
CA ILE A 35 8.16 0.04 -2.90
C ILE A 35 7.39 -0.61 -1.74
N SER A 36 6.46 0.10 -1.11
CA SER A 36 5.63 -0.44 -0.04
C SER A 36 4.77 -1.63 -0.51
N ILE A 37 4.35 -1.59 -1.77
CA ILE A 37 3.48 -2.60 -2.39
C ILE A 37 4.19 -3.52 -3.40
N ASN A 38 5.35 -3.11 -3.98
CA ASN A 38 6.04 -3.91 -5.00
C ASN A 38 7.56 -3.90 -4.78
N PRO A 39 8.18 -5.03 -4.36
CA PRO A 39 9.62 -5.12 -4.13
C PRO A 39 10.46 -4.94 -5.40
N ALA A 40 9.91 -5.23 -6.59
CA ALA A 40 10.61 -5.03 -7.85
C ALA A 40 10.90 -3.55 -8.17
N TYR A 41 10.25 -2.63 -7.45
CA TYR A 41 10.50 -1.20 -7.57
C TYR A 41 11.82 -0.75 -6.93
N ALA A 42 12.44 -1.55 -6.06
CA ALA A 42 13.69 -1.21 -5.40
C ALA A 42 14.77 -0.82 -6.42
N GLY A 43 15.39 0.36 -6.26
CA GLY A 43 16.43 0.89 -7.16
C GLY A 43 15.95 1.46 -8.50
N SER A 44 14.66 1.35 -8.84
CA SER A 44 14.13 1.82 -10.14
C SER A 44 14.30 3.33 -10.38
N ARG A 45 14.40 4.13 -9.32
CA ARG A 45 14.63 5.60 -9.41
C ARG A 45 16.06 5.98 -9.75
N GLU A 46 16.96 5.01 -9.93
CA GLU A 46 18.38 5.19 -10.29
C GLU A 46 19.16 6.07 -9.29
N THR A 47 18.64 6.28 -8.10
CA THR A 47 19.23 7.07 -7.01
C THR A 47 18.87 6.50 -5.64
N LEU A 48 19.56 6.93 -4.57
CA LEU A 48 19.08 6.68 -3.22
C LEU A 48 17.84 7.52 -3.00
N SER A 49 16.74 6.86 -2.72
CA SER A 49 15.43 7.46 -2.45
C SER A 49 14.95 7.08 -1.06
N VAL A 50 14.51 8.07 -0.30
CA VAL A 50 13.89 7.93 1.01
C VAL A 50 12.48 8.52 0.91
N VAL A 51 11.47 7.74 1.30
CA VAL A 51 10.07 8.18 1.30
C VAL A 51 9.48 7.93 2.67
N GLY A 52 9.00 8.99 3.30
CA GLY A 52 8.16 8.94 4.48
C GLY A 52 6.73 9.30 4.11
N LEU A 53 5.75 8.60 4.67
CA LEU A 53 4.35 8.92 4.49
C LEU A 53 3.60 8.68 5.80
N HIS A 54 2.75 9.63 6.16
CA HIS A 54 1.80 9.52 7.27
C HIS A 54 0.38 9.66 6.72
N ARG A 55 -0.51 8.74 7.15
CA ARG A 55 -1.92 8.72 6.77
C ARG A 55 -2.77 8.63 8.04
N SER A 56 -3.66 9.61 8.24
CA SER A 56 -4.73 9.58 9.23
C SER A 56 -6.03 9.36 8.49
N GLN A 57 -6.59 8.17 8.62
CA GLN A 57 -7.81 7.78 7.91
C GLN A 57 -9.02 7.97 8.80
N TRP A 58 -10.10 8.49 8.20
CA TRP A 58 -11.40 8.72 8.85
C TRP A 58 -11.30 9.61 10.10
N VAL A 59 -10.67 10.75 9.95
CA VAL A 59 -10.46 11.73 11.03
C VAL A 59 -11.81 12.13 11.65
N GLY A 60 -11.88 12.11 12.98
CA GLY A 60 -13.09 12.32 13.78
C GLY A 60 -13.74 11.02 14.26
N LEU A 61 -13.39 9.86 13.67
CA LEU A 61 -13.80 8.56 14.16
C LEU A 61 -12.79 8.05 15.18
N GLU A 62 -13.24 7.75 16.41
CA GLU A 62 -12.41 7.17 17.45
C GLU A 62 -11.88 5.79 17.01
N GLY A 63 -10.57 5.55 17.19
CA GLY A 63 -9.91 4.34 16.71
C GLY A 63 -9.73 4.28 15.19
N GLY A 64 -9.92 5.38 14.46
CA GLY A 64 -9.67 5.44 13.02
C GLY A 64 -8.24 5.01 12.66
N PRO A 65 -8.02 4.41 11.47
CA PRO A 65 -6.70 3.90 11.08
C PRO A 65 -5.64 5.01 10.98
N GLU A 66 -4.46 4.78 11.56
CA GLU A 66 -3.27 5.62 11.39
C GLU A 66 -2.13 4.78 10.84
N THR A 67 -1.56 5.20 9.72
CA THR A 67 -0.47 4.49 9.07
C THR A 67 0.74 5.40 8.88
N GLN A 68 1.91 4.94 9.31
CA GLN A 68 3.19 5.58 9.01
C GLN A 68 4.04 4.64 8.18
N THR A 69 4.70 5.16 7.15
CA THR A 69 5.67 4.40 6.36
C THR A 69 6.99 5.13 6.24
N LEU A 70 8.06 4.37 6.28
CA LEU A 70 9.40 4.83 5.93
C LEU A 70 10.03 3.80 4.99
N SER A 71 10.38 4.22 3.79
CA SER A 71 10.99 3.36 2.79
C SER A 71 12.29 3.98 2.30
N ILE A 72 13.32 3.16 2.19
CA ILE A 72 14.63 3.58 1.67
C ILE A 72 15.02 2.57 0.60
N HIS A 73 15.39 3.02 -0.60
CA HIS A 73 15.91 2.12 -1.62
C HIS A 73 16.95 2.79 -2.51
N THR A 74 17.83 1.96 -3.08
CA THR A 74 18.91 2.44 -3.94
C THR A 74 19.29 1.36 -4.95
N PRO A 75 19.70 1.73 -6.18
CA PRO A 75 20.38 0.80 -7.06
C PRO A 75 21.79 0.49 -6.52
N LEU A 76 22.25 -0.73 -6.75
CA LEU A 76 23.63 -1.12 -6.50
C LEU A 76 24.55 -0.60 -7.63
N ARG A 77 25.85 -0.78 -7.44
CA ARG A 77 26.88 -0.27 -8.35
C ARG A 77 26.75 -0.73 -9.81
N ASN A 78 26.16 -1.90 -10.04
CA ASN A 78 25.94 -2.45 -11.39
C ASN A 78 24.62 -1.99 -12.05
N GLU A 79 23.83 -1.12 -11.40
CA GLU A 79 22.52 -0.59 -11.84
C GLU A 79 21.46 -1.67 -12.20
N LYS A 80 21.83 -2.95 -12.17
CA LYS A 80 20.90 -4.07 -12.41
C LYS A 80 20.22 -4.57 -11.15
N MET A 81 20.84 -4.35 -10.01
CA MET A 81 20.34 -4.77 -8.70
C MET A 81 19.90 -3.55 -7.90
N GLY A 82 18.80 -3.67 -7.20
CA GLY A 82 18.30 -2.71 -6.23
C GLY A 82 18.16 -3.34 -4.87
N LEU A 83 18.41 -2.56 -3.83
CA LEU A 83 18.12 -2.92 -2.45
C LEU A 83 17.18 -1.90 -1.84
N GLY A 84 16.33 -2.35 -0.94
CA GLY A 84 15.44 -1.50 -0.18
C GLY A 84 15.19 -2.04 1.21
N ILE A 85 14.74 -1.14 2.07
CA ILE A 85 14.18 -1.45 3.40
C ILE A 85 12.89 -0.65 3.51
N SER A 86 11.84 -1.30 3.98
CA SER A 86 10.56 -0.66 4.23
C SER A 86 10.08 -0.98 5.65
N PHE A 87 9.66 0.07 6.34
CA PHE A 87 8.99 0.00 7.62
C PHE A 87 7.59 0.58 7.47
N ILE A 88 6.58 -0.12 7.99
CA ILE A 88 5.20 0.37 8.05
C ILE A 88 4.71 0.11 9.47
N ASN A 89 4.12 1.11 10.09
CA ASN A 89 3.35 0.97 11.31
C ASN A 89 1.90 1.32 10.99
N ASP A 90 0.98 0.44 11.33
CA ASP A 90 -0.44 0.56 11.05
C ASP A 90 -1.24 0.28 12.31
N LYS A 91 -1.89 1.31 12.83
CA LYS A 91 -2.74 1.24 14.03
C LYS A 91 -4.20 1.33 13.61
N LEU A 92 -5.03 0.41 14.09
CA LEU A 92 -6.47 0.39 13.88
C LEU A 92 -7.17 0.03 15.20
N GLY A 93 -7.84 0.99 15.81
CA GLY A 93 -8.40 0.82 17.15
C GLY A 93 -7.28 0.45 18.14
N TYR A 94 -7.43 -0.69 18.80
CA TYR A 94 -6.46 -1.25 19.74
C TYR A 94 -5.40 -2.13 19.08
N GLU A 95 -5.53 -2.45 17.80
CA GLU A 95 -4.56 -3.29 17.08
C GLU A 95 -3.43 -2.45 16.48
N ASN A 96 -2.20 -2.93 16.62
CA ASN A 96 -1.02 -2.30 16.05
C ASN A 96 -0.17 -3.33 15.30
N PHE A 97 0.05 -3.06 14.01
CA PHE A 97 0.90 -3.85 13.13
C PHE A 97 2.15 -3.07 12.77
N SER A 98 3.31 -3.62 13.06
CA SER A 98 4.59 -3.09 12.60
C SER A 98 5.23 -4.07 11.62
N TYR A 99 5.58 -3.59 10.43
CA TYR A 99 6.15 -4.37 9.34
C TYR A 99 7.57 -3.88 9.06
N LEU A 100 8.54 -4.77 9.14
CA LEU A 100 9.92 -4.49 8.77
C LEU A 100 10.39 -5.46 7.70
N TYR A 101 10.66 -4.95 6.50
CA TYR A 101 10.99 -5.75 5.34
C TYR A 101 12.22 -5.23 4.62
N ALA A 102 13.01 -6.17 4.11
CA ALA A 102 14.06 -5.92 3.14
C ALA A 102 13.58 -6.31 1.73
N ASP A 103 13.94 -5.50 0.75
CA ASP A 103 13.59 -5.65 -0.65
C ASP A 103 14.85 -5.85 -1.49
N TYR A 104 14.82 -6.80 -2.41
CA TYR A 104 15.84 -7.01 -3.43
C TYR A 104 15.20 -7.02 -4.80
N SER A 105 15.81 -6.35 -5.76
CA SER A 105 15.37 -6.39 -7.16
C SER A 105 16.52 -6.72 -8.11
N TYR A 106 16.17 -7.38 -9.21
CA TYR A 106 17.06 -7.63 -10.33
C TYR A 106 16.40 -7.18 -11.63
N THR A 107 17.06 -6.29 -12.36
CA THR A 107 16.52 -5.62 -13.55
C THR A 107 17.23 -6.10 -14.81
N ILE A 108 16.47 -6.49 -15.82
CA ILE A 108 16.94 -6.82 -17.16
C ILE A 108 16.38 -5.81 -18.18
N ASN A 109 17.16 -5.52 -19.21
CA ASN A 109 16.69 -4.73 -20.35
C ASN A 109 15.94 -5.66 -21.30
N THR A 110 14.66 -5.41 -21.53
CA THR A 110 13.83 -6.16 -22.49
C THR A 110 13.85 -5.52 -23.87
N SER A 111 14.14 -4.22 -23.94
CA SER A 111 14.40 -3.49 -25.18
C SER A 111 15.32 -2.28 -24.90
N ALA A 112 15.60 -1.47 -25.92
CA ALA A 112 16.41 -0.26 -25.78
C ALA A 112 15.87 0.73 -24.72
N ASN A 113 14.54 0.77 -24.52
CA ASN A 113 13.88 1.74 -23.66
C ASN A 113 12.99 1.10 -22.59
N THR A 114 12.99 -0.22 -22.46
CA THR A 114 12.12 -0.94 -21.52
C THR A 114 12.94 -1.85 -20.63
N LYS A 115 12.67 -1.80 -19.33
CA LYS A 115 13.31 -2.59 -18.31
C LYS A 115 12.25 -3.45 -17.60
N LEU A 116 12.58 -4.69 -17.30
CA LEU A 116 11.80 -5.59 -16.45
C LEU A 116 12.60 -5.89 -15.18
N ALA A 117 12.06 -5.55 -14.03
CA ALA A 117 12.60 -5.88 -12.74
C ALA A 117 11.81 -7.02 -12.09
N PHE A 118 12.53 -7.95 -11.49
CA PHE A 118 12.02 -9.01 -10.61
C PHE A 118 12.36 -8.61 -9.19
N GLY A 119 11.40 -8.69 -8.28
CA GLY A 119 11.61 -8.30 -6.89
C GLY A 119 11.26 -9.41 -5.91
N MET A 120 12.00 -9.46 -4.84
CA MET A 120 11.73 -10.28 -3.67
C MET A 120 11.72 -9.41 -2.42
N LYS A 121 10.83 -9.73 -1.50
CA LYS A 121 10.67 -9.08 -0.20
C LYS A 121 10.74 -10.16 0.88
N GLY A 122 11.41 -9.87 1.99
CA GLY A 122 11.45 -10.74 3.15
C GLY A 122 11.56 -9.93 4.43
N GLY A 123 10.87 -10.36 5.47
CA GLY A 123 10.90 -9.65 6.73
C GLY A 123 9.95 -10.21 7.78
N LEU A 124 9.63 -9.37 8.74
CA LEU A 124 8.85 -9.72 9.91
C LEU A 124 7.68 -8.75 10.07
N THR A 125 6.56 -9.28 10.49
CA THR A 125 5.41 -8.51 11.00
C THR A 125 5.35 -8.71 12.52
N HIS A 126 5.22 -7.63 13.24
CA HIS A 126 4.93 -7.63 14.66
C HIS A 126 3.48 -7.17 14.89
N TYR A 127 2.70 -7.98 15.54
CA TYR A 127 1.35 -7.67 15.97
C TYR A 127 1.35 -7.42 17.48
N SER A 128 0.69 -6.35 17.91
CA SER A 128 0.48 -6.04 19.33
C SER A 128 -0.89 -5.41 19.56
N LEU A 129 -1.41 -5.59 20.76
CA LEU A 129 -2.58 -4.86 21.25
C LEU A 129 -2.13 -3.66 22.10
N ASP A 130 -2.96 -2.62 22.13
CA ASP A 130 -2.72 -1.43 22.93
C ASP A 130 -2.77 -1.76 24.41
N GLU A 131 -1.86 -1.15 25.19
CA GLU A 131 -1.81 -1.33 26.65
C GLU A 131 -3.08 -0.86 27.36
N GLU A 132 -3.79 0.12 26.79
CA GLU A 132 -5.06 0.60 27.34
C GLU A 132 -6.11 -0.52 27.39
N LEU A 133 -6.23 -1.29 26.30
CA LEU A 133 -7.11 -2.47 26.26
C LEU A 133 -6.65 -3.55 27.25
N LEU A 134 -5.35 -3.84 27.27
CA LEU A 134 -4.78 -4.91 28.10
C LEU A 134 -4.88 -4.61 29.60
N ASN A 135 -4.94 -3.33 29.98
CA ASN A 135 -5.10 -2.89 31.37
C ASN A 135 -6.57 -2.72 31.78
N ASP A 136 -7.53 -2.88 30.88
CA ASP A 136 -8.96 -2.85 31.23
C ASP A 136 -9.31 -4.05 32.12
N PRO A 137 -9.91 -3.83 33.33
CA PRO A 137 -10.26 -4.92 34.25
C PRO A 137 -11.14 -6.00 33.63
N SER A 138 -11.97 -5.66 32.64
CA SER A 138 -12.86 -6.62 31.95
C SER A 138 -12.09 -7.54 30.98
N VAL A 139 -10.88 -7.15 30.56
CA VAL A 139 -10.02 -7.85 29.61
C VAL A 139 -8.86 -8.58 30.31
N THR A 140 -8.35 -8.03 31.42
CA THR A 140 -7.16 -8.53 32.12
C THR A 140 -7.35 -9.97 32.65
N GLU A 141 -8.60 -10.38 32.95
CA GLU A 141 -8.92 -11.73 33.41
C GLU A 141 -9.14 -12.72 32.26
N ASP A 142 -9.19 -12.26 31.00
CA ASP A 142 -9.38 -13.12 29.84
C ASP A 142 -8.03 -13.63 29.30
N PRO A 143 -7.69 -14.92 29.47
CA PRO A 143 -6.43 -15.49 28.97
C PRO A 143 -6.23 -15.33 27.48
N PHE A 144 -7.32 -15.15 26.68
CA PHE A 144 -7.30 -14.99 25.25
C PHE A 144 -6.47 -13.77 24.82
N PHE A 145 -6.64 -12.61 25.48
CA PHE A 145 -5.91 -11.39 25.13
C PHE A 145 -4.41 -11.48 25.47
N ASN A 146 -4.06 -12.20 26.52
CA ASN A 146 -2.66 -12.42 26.89
C ASN A 146 -1.90 -13.26 25.84
N ASP A 147 -2.58 -14.23 25.23
CA ASP A 147 -1.97 -15.13 24.25
C ASP A 147 -1.70 -14.48 22.89
N ILE A 148 -2.43 -13.42 22.53
CA ILE A 148 -2.34 -12.77 21.22
C ILE A 148 -1.63 -11.39 21.26
N SER A 149 -1.33 -10.87 22.45
CA SER A 149 -0.91 -9.47 22.64
C SER A 149 0.45 -9.09 22.05
N ASN A 150 1.31 -10.07 21.71
CA ASN A 150 2.65 -9.79 21.21
C ASN A 150 3.14 -10.93 20.31
N ARG A 151 2.89 -10.84 19.01
CA ARG A 151 3.19 -11.90 18.05
C ARG A 151 4.10 -11.42 16.92
N TRP A 152 5.11 -12.23 16.62
CA TRP A 152 6.01 -12.04 15.49
C TRP A 152 5.73 -13.08 14.42
N SER A 153 5.66 -12.66 13.17
CA SER A 153 5.44 -13.54 12.03
C SER A 153 6.38 -13.18 10.88
N PRO A 154 7.14 -14.16 10.34
CA PRO A 154 7.90 -13.94 9.12
C PRO A 154 6.94 -13.92 7.92
N ASN A 155 7.27 -13.10 6.92
CA ASN A 155 6.58 -13.13 5.64
C ASN A 155 7.58 -12.89 4.50
N VAL A 156 7.20 -13.33 3.31
CA VAL A 156 7.94 -13.13 2.08
C VAL A 156 7.02 -12.60 1.00
N GLY A 157 7.58 -11.93 0.02
CA GLY A 157 6.81 -11.38 -1.08
C GLY A 157 7.60 -11.40 -2.38
N ALA A 158 6.88 -11.22 -3.49
CA ALA A 158 7.46 -11.15 -4.81
C ALA A 158 6.76 -10.09 -5.66
N GLY A 159 7.44 -9.63 -6.70
CA GLY A 159 6.89 -8.67 -7.64
C GLY A 159 7.62 -8.64 -8.97
N LEU A 160 6.92 -8.07 -9.94
CA LEU A 160 7.40 -7.74 -11.27
C LEU A 160 7.14 -6.25 -11.51
N PHE A 161 8.09 -5.56 -12.12
CA PHE A 161 7.95 -4.17 -12.49
C PHE A 161 8.53 -3.94 -13.89
N LEU A 162 7.64 -3.77 -14.86
CA LEU A 162 7.99 -3.48 -16.24
C LEU A 162 7.82 -1.98 -16.46
N HIS A 163 8.90 -1.29 -16.84
CA HIS A 163 8.85 0.16 -16.98
C HIS A 163 9.71 0.70 -18.09
N SER A 164 9.36 1.89 -18.54
CA SER A 164 10.09 2.73 -19.48
C SER A 164 10.18 4.14 -18.88
N SER A 165 10.69 5.10 -19.62
CA SER A 165 10.74 6.50 -19.20
C SER A 165 9.37 7.17 -19.03
N ARG A 166 8.31 6.62 -19.67
CA ARG A 166 6.98 7.23 -19.71
C ARG A 166 5.84 6.34 -19.20
N TRP A 167 6.06 5.06 -18.96
CA TRP A 167 5.01 4.16 -18.52
C TRP A 167 5.57 3.06 -17.65
N TYR A 168 4.73 2.50 -16.82
CA TYR A 168 5.03 1.33 -16.02
C TYR A 168 3.82 0.42 -15.85
N LEU A 169 4.13 -0.86 -15.63
CA LEU A 169 3.20 -1.89 -15.17
C LEU A 169 3.86 -2.64 -14.02
N GLY A 170 3.13 -2.87 -12.96
CA GLY A 170 3.58 -3.62 -11.80
C GLY A 170 2.59 -4.73 -11.46
N LEU A 171 3.12 -5.90 -11.09
CA LEU A 171 2.36 -6.99 -10.52
C LEU A 171 3.10 -7.47 -9.27
N SER A 172 2.41 -7.61 -8.16
CA SER A 172 3.07 -8.00 -6.90
C SER A 172 2.13 -8.66 -5.90
N ALA A 173 2.74 -9.47 -5.04
CA ALA A 173 2.19 -9.95 -3.79
C ALA A 173 3.25 -9.68 -2.71
N PRO A 174 3.19 -8.54 -2.01
CA PRO A 174 4.24 -8.13 -1.07
C PRO A 174 4.29 -9.00 0.19
N ARG A 175 3.24 -9.77 0.47
CA ARG A 175 3.14 -10.76 1.54
C ARG A 175 2.37 -11.96 1.01
N ILE A 176 3.00 -13.14 0.99
CA ILE A 176 2.47 -14.37 0.40
C ILE A 176 2.02 -15.36 1.47
N LEU A 177 2.60 -15.27 2.67
CA LEU A 177 2.22 -16.16 3.76
C LEU A 177 0.99 -15.60 4.46
N ASN A 178 -0.05 -16.43 4.56
CA ASN A 178 -1.18 -16.12 5.42
C ASN A 178 -0.77 -16.31 6.88
N THR A 179 -1.03 -15.32 7.71
CA THR A 179 -0.72 -15.39 9.14
C THR A 179 -2.00 -15.34 9.95
N ASP A 180 -2.16 -16.30 10.81
CA ASP A 180 -3.24 -16.36 11.80
C ASP A 180 -2.62 -16.08 13.17
N TYR A 181 -2.89 -14.90 13.71
CA TYR A 181 -2.39 -14.48 15.01
C TYR A 181 -3.14 -15.12 16.19
N ASN A 182 -4.23 -15.85 15.92
CA ASN A 182 -5.02 -16.56 16.93
C ASN A 182 -4.48 -17.96 17.26
N LYS A 183 -3.45 -18.45 16.58
CA LYS A 183 -2.91 -19.79 16.82
C LYS A 183 -2.23 -19.90 18.18
N GLY A 184 -2.82 -20.66 19.09
CA GLY A 184 -2.29 -20.97 20.43
C GLY A 184 -3.38 -21.21 21.46
N SER A 185 -4.60 -20.73 21.25
CA SER A 185 -5.72 -20.98 22.15
C SER A 185 -6.46 -22.26 21.77
N ASP A 186 -6.56 -23.20 22.70
CA ASP A 186 -7.28 -24.47 22.54
C ASP A 186 -8.75 -24.22 22.19
N GLY A 187 -9.09 -24.39 20.93
CA GLY A 187 -10.44 -24.71 20.45
C GLY A 187 -11.42 -23.57 20.20
N LEU A 188 -11.17 -22.35 20.56
CA LEU A 188 -12.03 -21.20 20.23
C LEU A 188 -11.44 -20.45 19.05
N ARG A 189 -12.01 -20.62 17.86
CA ARG A 189 -11.69 -19.84 16.66
C ARG A 189 -12.28 -18.43 16.80
N ASN A 190 -11.58 -17.56 17.50
CA ASN A 190 -11.94 -16.15 17.56
C ASN A 190 -11.15 -15.36 16.52
N PHE A 191 -11.87 -14.52 15.80
CA PHE A 191 -11.47 -13.85 14.57
C PHE A 191 -10.71 -12.55 14.83
N VAL A 192 -9.63 -12.57 15.59
CA VAL A 192 -8.72 -11.43 15.73
C VAL A 192 -7.57 -11.62 14.77
N ALA A 193 -7.22 -10.61 14.01
CA ALA A 193 -6.03 -10.48 13.18
C ALA A 193 -5.65 -11.70 12.30
N PHE A 194 -6.24 -11.78 11.12
CA PHE A 194 -5.85 -12.73 10.07
C PHE A 194 -5.32 -11.98 8.84
N GLU A 195 -4.00 -12.04 8.60
CA GLU A 195 -3.43 -11.49 7.37
C GLU A 195 -3.64 -12.45 6.20
N ARG A 196 -4.23 -11.93 5.12
CA ARG A 196 -4.44 -12.66 3.86
C ARG A 196 -3.59 -12.09 2.74
N ILE A 197 -3.28 -12.95 1.76
CA ILE A 197 -2.54 -12.55 0.57
C ILE A 197 -3.30 -11.46 -0.17
N SER A 198 -2.61 -10.37 -0.46
CA SER A 198 -3.10 -9.30 -1.34
C SER A 198 -2.26 -9.23 -2.59
N TYR A 199 -2.92 -9.24 -3.74
CA TYR A 199 -2.31 -9.06 -5.05
C TYR A 199 -2.54 -7.64 -5.51
N TYR A 200 -1.48 -7.02 -6.06
CA TYR A 200 -1.52 -5.66 -6.58
C TYR A 200 -1.17 -5.67 -8.06
N PHE A 201 -2.00 -5.03 -8.86
CA PHE A 201 -1.67 -4.68 -10.24
C PHE A 201 -1.68 -3.17 -10.36
N THR A 202 -0.57 -2.58 -10.82
CA THR A 202 -0.40 -1.13 -10.95
C THR A 202 -0.02 -0.76 -12.36
N GLY A 203 -0.42 0.41 -12.80
CA GLY A 203 -0.01 0.93 -14.10
C GLY A 203 -0.12 2.45 -14.14
N GLY A 204 0.67 3.06 -15.02
CA GLY A 204 0.61 4.48 -15.25
C GLY A 204 1.35 4.88 -16.53
N TYR A 205 0.97 6.03 -17.06
CA TYR A 205 1.56 6.60 -18.27
C TYR A 205 1.75 8.11 -18.10
N VAL A 206 2.78 8.67 -18.71
CA VAL A 206 3.06 10.11 -18.73
C VAL A 206 2.90 10.66 -20.14
N PHE A 207 1.89 11.50 -20.30
CA PHE A 207 1.62 12.26 -21.52
C PHE A 207 2.27 13.64 -21.42
N ASN A 208 3.01 14.05 -22.43
CA ASN A 208 3.44 15.44 -22.56
C ASN A 208 2.29 16.22 -23.22
N LEU A 209 1.63 17.10 -22.46
CA LEU A 209 0.55 17.95 -23.00
C LEU A 209 1.13 19.24 -23.62
N SER A 210 2.19 19.78 -23.00
CA SER A 210 2.97 20.92 -23.50
C SER A 210 4.43 20.80 -23.04
N GLU A 211 5.25 21.80 -23.33
CA GLU A 211 6.63 21.86 -22.84
C GLU A 211 6.71 21.93 -21.30
N THR A 212 5.72 22.55 -20.68
CA THR A 212 5.68 22.79 -19.22
C THR A 212 4.68 21.93 -18.48
N THR A 213 3.80 21.20 -19.19
CA THR A 213 2.69 20.46 -18.57
C THR A 213 2.69 19.01 -19.01
N LYS A 214 2.62 18.11 -18.03
CA LYS A 214 2.47 16.67 -18.25
C LYS A 214 1.26 16.15 -17.50
N LEU A 215 0.64 15.09 -18.02
CA LEU A 215 -0.46 14.37 -17.39
C LEU A 215 -0.02 12.95 -17.10
N LYS A 216 -0.18 12.50 -15.86
CA LYS A 216 0.09 11.14 -15.40
C LYS A 216 -1.19 10.49 -14.87
N PRO A 217 -1.98 9.81 -15.71
CA PRO A 217 -2.95 8.85 -15.22
C PRO A 217 -2.23 7.65 -14.59
N SER A 218 -2.80 7.14 -13.51
CA SER A 218 -2.32 5.94 -12.84
C SER A 218 -3.51 5.12 -12.33
N ALA A 219 -3.32 3.81 -12.25
CA ALA A 219 -4.32 2.88 -11.73
C ALA A 219 -3.67 1.85 -10.82
N LEU A 220 -4.40 1.42 -9.81
CA LEU A 220 -4.06 0.34 -8.91
C LEU A 220 -5.28 -0.55 -8.70
N LEU A 221 -5.11 -1.83 -8.94
CA LEU A 221 -6.06 -2.87 -8.59
C LEU A 221 -5.50 -3.68 -7.45
N LYS A 222 -6.25 -3.81 -6.35
CA LYS A 222 -5.94 -4.64 -5.19
C LYS A 222 -6.99 -5.73 -5.06
N ALA A 223 -6.54 -6.98 -5.05
CA ALA A 223 -7.36 -8.15 -4.82
C ALA A 223 -6.85 -8.89 -3.57
N THR A 224 -7.68 -8.99 -2.55
CA THR A 224 -7.38 -9.71 -1.31
C THR A 224 -8.38 -10.84 -1.14
N ASN A 225 -7.90 -12.05 -0.82
CA ASN A 225 -8.79 -13.20 -0.65
C ASN A 225 -9.76 -12.96 0.53
N GLY A 226 -11.06 -13.04 0.26
CA GLY A 226 -12.12 -12.80 1.25
C GLY A 226 -12.38 -11.32 1.59
N ALA A 227 -11.95 -10.39 0.73
CA ALA A 227 -12.29 -8.98 0.82
C ALA A 227 -12.78 -8.46 -0.54
N PRO A 228 -13.58 -7.37 -0.58
CA PRO A 228 -13.99 -6.73 -1.81
C PRO A 228 -12.81 -6.25 -2.63
N LEU A 229 -12.95 -6.31 -3.95
CA LEU A 229 -11.97 -5.76 -4.88
C LEU A 229 -11.85 -4.24 -4.69
N SER A 230 -10.64 -3.71 -4.68
CA SER A 230 -10.39 -2.27 -4.66
C SER A 230 -9.70 -1.83 -5.94
N PHE A 231 -10.23 -0.78 -6.55
CA PHE A 231 -9.66 -0.19 -7.75
C PHE A 231 -9.50 1.31 -7.58
N ASP A 232 -8.27 1.79 -7.60
CA ASP A 232 -7.93 3.20 -7.49
C ASP A 232 -7.49 3.74 -8.85
N ILE A 233 -8.06 4.85 -9.27
CA ILE A 233 -7.64 5.61 -10.42
C ILE A 233 -7.23 7.01 -9.99
N SER A 234 -6.20 7.55 -10.60
CA SER A 234 -5.77 8.93 -10.37
C SER A 234 -5.31 9.59 -11.66
N ALA A 235 -5.44 10.89 -11.71
CA ALA A 235 -4.92 11.72 -12.79
C ALA A 235 -4.19 12.91 -12.19
N ASN A 236 -2.87 12.99 -12.41
CA ASN A 236 -2.01 14.02 -11.84
C ASN A 236 -1.38 14.84 -12.96
N PHE A 237 -1.52 16.15 -12.89
CA PHE A 237 -0.86 17.11 -13.77
C PHE A 237 0.43 17.59 -13.13
N LEU A 238 1.53 17.57 -13.88
CA LEU A 238 2.80 18.14 -13.49
C LEU A 238 3.02 19.46 -14.22
N PHE A 239 3.23 20.52 -13.47
CA PHE A 239 3.47 21.86 -13.97
C PHE A 239 4.93 22.27 -13.70
N ASN A 240 5.64 22.72 -14.76
CA ASN A 240 7.01 23.24 -14.71
C ASN A 240 8.00 22.32 -13.96
N GLU A 241 7.82 20.99 -14.03
CA GLU A 241 8.62 19.98 -13.31
C GLU A 241 8.66 20.17 -11.78
N LYS A 242 7.72 20.92 -11.20
CA LYS A 242 7.72 21.28 -9.78
C LYS A 242 6.43 20.96 -9.03
N LEU A 243 5.28 21.22 -9.62
CA LEU A 243 3.99 21.10 -8.95
C LEU A 243 3.18 20.01 -9.59
N TRP A 244 2.83 18.99 -8.81
CA TRP A 244 1.81 18.01 -9.16
C TRP A 244 0.48 18.43 -8.54
N LEU A 245 -0.57 18.48 -9.34
CA LEU A 245 -1.95 18.62 -8.88
C LEU A 245 -2.79 17.53 -9.54
N GLY A 246 -3.59 16.86 -8.75
CA GLY A 246 -4.39 15.76 -9.28
C GLY A 246 -5.59 15.40 -8.44
N GLY A 247 -6.35 14.45 -8.98
CA GLY A 247 -7.47 13.83 -8.30
C GLY A 247 -7.33 12.32 -8.30
N ALA A 248 -7.94 11.69 -7.31
CA ALA A 248 -8.01 10.25 -7.15
C ALA A 248 -9.45 9.82 -6.87
N TYR A 249 -9.80 8.65 -7.35
CA TYR A 249 -11.09 8.01 -7.09
C TYR A 249 -10.86 6.54 -6.75
N ARG A 250 -11.36 6.13 -5.60
CA ARG A 250 -11.33 4.74 -5.15
C ARG A 250 -12.69 4.10 -5.33
N ILE A 251 -12.72 3.01 -6.06
CA ILE A 251 -13.88 2.14 -6.25
C ILE A 251 -13.71 0.94 -5.33
N ASN A 252 -14.52 0.88 -4.30
CA ASN A 252 -14.56 -0.23 -3.34
C ASN A 252 -15.95 -0.30 -2.76
N GLU A 253 -16.46 -1.49 -2.46
CA GLU A 253 -17.82 -1.69 -1.96
C GLU A 253 -18.08 -0.97 -0.64
N HIS A 254 -17.08 -0.93 0.25
CA HIS A 254 -17.23 -0.39 1.61
C HIS A 254 -16.40 0.86 1.89
N ALA A 255 -15.41 1.14 1.06
CA ALA A 255 -14.44 2.22 1.28
C ALA A 255 -14.21 3.09 0.04
N ALA A 256 -15.29 3.33 -0.72
CA ALA A 256 -15.24 4.23 -1.86
C ALA A 256 -14.93 5.67 -1.41
N ALA A 257 -14.04 6.36 -2.14
CA ALA A 257 -13.60 7.70 -1.79
C ALA A 257 -13.21 8.51 -3.03
N ILE A 258 -13.35 9.82 -2.92
CA ILE A 258 -12.82 10.79 -3.88
C ILE A 258 -11.80 11.66 -3.20
N GLY A 259 -10.70 12.00 -3.87
CA GLY A 259 -9.62 12.78 -3.25
C GLY A 259 -8.91 13.73 -4.19
N GLY A 260 -8.20 14.67 -3.58
CA GLY A 260 -7.27 15.59 -4.24
C GLY A 260 -5.85 15.31 -3.81
N ILE A 261 -4.90 15.51 -4.71
CA ILE A 261 -3.46 15.32 -4.51
C ILE A 261 -2.74 16.61 -4.90
N ALA A 262 -1.84 17.07 -4.06
CA ALA A 262 -0.95 18.18 -4.33
C ALA A 262 0.46 17.87 -3.84
N ASP A 263 1.44 17.81 -4.75
CA ASP A 263 2.85 17.60 -4.42
C ASP A 263 3.71 18.71 -4.97
N PHE A 264 4.67 19.14 -4.21
CA PHE A 264 5.56 20.22 -4.58
C PHE A 264 7.03 19.82 -4.43
N GLN A 265 7.81 20.02 -5.50
CA GLN A 265 9.24 19.83 -5.53
C GLN A 265 9.94 21.08 -4.92
N ILE A 266 10.25 21.00 -3.61
CA ILE A 266 10.88 22.11 -2.86
C ILE A 266 12.29 22.39 -3.39
N SER A 267 13.03 21.32 -3.64
CA SER A 267 14.38 21.38 -4.20
C SER A 267 14.60 20.23 -5.19
N LYS A 268 15.76 20.15 -5.82
CA LYS A 268 16.10 19.02 -6.70
C LYS A 268 16.04 17.66 -5.97
N GLN A 269 16.21 17.68 -4.65
CA GLN A 269 16.31 16.50 -3.81
C GLN A 269 15.05 16.23 -3.00
N MET A 270 14.25 17.25 -2.69
CA MET A 270 13.18 17.18 -1.71
C MET A 270 11.83 17.50 -2.33
N ARG A 271 10.85 16.63 -2.10
CA ARG A 271 9.44 16.79 -2.46
C ARG A 271 8.59 16.63 -1.20
N ILE A 272 7.55 17.43 -1.08
CA ILE A 272 6.48 17.29 -0.12
C ILE A 272 5.17 17.06 -0.85
N GLY A 273 4.36 16.12 -0.39
CA GLY A 273 3.05 15.80 -0.93
C GLY A 273 2.00 15.85 0.15
N TYR A 274 0.79 16.22 -0.26
CA TYR A 274 -0.41 16.14 0.56
C TYR A 274 -1.56 15.58 -0.28
N ALA A 275 -2.31 14.65 0.31
CA ALA A 275 -3.56 14.20 -0.27
C ALA A 275 -4.68 14.25 0.78
N TYR A 276 -5.85 14.58 0.30
CA TYR A 276 -7.09 14.53 1.07
C TYR A 276 -8.08 13.62 0.34
N GLU A 277 -8.68 12.66 1.06
CA GLU A 277 -9.76 11.83 0.54
C GLU A 277 -11.02 12.04 1.39
N TYR A 278 -12.14 12.19 0.71
CA TYR A 278 -13.46 12.18 1.33
C TYR A 278 -14.18 10.87 0.97
N PRO A 279 -14.59 10.06 1.96
CA PRO A 279 -15.33 8.84 1.70
C PRO A 279 -16.71 9.17 1.14
N ILE A 280 -17.17 8.37 0.17
CA ILE A 280 -18.51 8.47 -0.43
C ILE A 280 -19.37 7.22 -0.10
N SER A 281 -18.96 6.47 0.91
CA SER A 281 -19.69 5.36 1.51
C SER A 281 -20.32 5.79 2.84
N ASP A 282 -21.04 4.90 3.50
CA ASP A 282 -21.79 5.18 4.74
C ASP A 282 -20.94 5.78 5.87
N ILE A 283 -19.63 5.51 5.88
CA ILE A 283 -18.70 6.07 6.86
C ILE A 283 -18.55 7.59 6.76
N ALA A 284 -18.95 8.21 5.63
CA ALA A 284 -18.90 9.66 5.44
C ALA A 284 -19.66 10.45 6.51
N ALA A 285 -20.68 9.84 7.13
CA ALA A 285 -21.47 10.47 8.19
C ALA A 285 -20.70 10.64 9.52
N TYR A 286 -19.59 9.92 9.68
CA TYR A 286 -18.85 9.81 10.95
C TYR A 286 -17.43 10.36 10.89
N THR A 287 -16.99 10.88 9.75
CA THR A 287 -15.63 11.34 9.55
C THR A 287 -15.54 12.64 8.78
N SER A 288 -14.51 13.42 9.05
CA SER A 288 -14.16 14.61 8.25
C SER A 288 -13.27 14.29 7.05
N GLY A 289 -12.95 13.00 6.81
CA GLY A 289 -12.14 12.54 5.70
C GLY A 289 -10.81 11.92 6.14
N THR A 290 -9.92 11.75 5.17
CA THR A 290 -8.61 11.12 5.33
C THR A 290 -7.53 12.07 4.86
N HIS A 291 -6.49 12.22 5.64
CA HIS A 291 -5.34 13.06 5.33
C HIS A 291 -4.08 12.21 5.12
N GLU A 292 -3.28 12.58 4.12
CA GLU A 292 -2.05 11.89 3.80
C GLU A 292 -0.95 12.92 3.53
N VAL A 293 0.17 12.82 4.24
CA VAL A 293 1.35 13.66 4.06
C VAL A 293 2.51 12.79 3.59
N LEU A 294 3.16 13.18 2.52
CA LEU A 294 4.32 12.48 1.95
C LEU A 294 5.53 13.41 1.96
N LEU A 295 6.68 12.86 2.34
CA LEU A 295 7.98 13.49 2.22
C LEU A 295 8.90 12.55 1.46
N MET A 296 9.49 13.03 0.36
CA MET A 296 10.45 12.28 -0.44
C MET A 296 11.78 13.03 -0.49
N PHE A 297 12.86 12.29 -0.28
CA PHE A 297 14.21 12.80 -0.37
C PHE A 297 15.07 11.89 -1.26
N GLU A 298 15.81 12.51 -2.22
CA GLU A 298 16.66 11.80 -3.18
C GLU A 298 18.09 12.30 -3.12
N VAL A 299 19.06 11.37 -3.04
CA VAL A 299 20.50 11.69 -3.00
C VAL A 299 21.13 11.30 -4.33
N PHE A 300 21.47 12.29 -5.14
CA PHE A 300 22.09 12.08 -6.45
C PHE A 300 23.60 11.85 -6.33
N LYS A 301 24.04 10.64 -6.65
CA LYS A 301 25.48 10.31 -6.73
C LYS A 301 26.12 10.65 -8.08
N SER A 302 25.33 10.88 -9.14
CA SER A 302 25.80 11.14 -10.49
C SER A 302 25.04 12.28 -11.14
N LYS A 303 25.72 13.08 -11.96
CA LYS A 303 25.10 14.12 -12.80
C LYS A 303 24.30 13.56 -13.98
N ARG A 304 24.41 12.25 -14.26
CA ARG A 304 23.74 11.57 -15.39
C ARG A 304 22.63 10.68 -14.88
N ILE A 305 21.49 11.25 -14.55
CA ILE A 305 20.24 10.50 -14.32
C ILE A 305 19.58 10.32 -15.69
N LYS A 306 19.37 9.07 -16.09
CA LYS A 306 18.83 8.71 -17.42
C LYS A 306 17.31 8.74 -17.48
N SER A 307 16.64 8.53 -16.34
CA SER A 307 15.17 8.51 -16.24
C SER A 307 14.64 9.87 -15.79
N PRO A 308 13.53 10.37 -16.34
CA PRO A 308 12.87 11.58 -15.86
C PRO A 308 12.20 11.41 -14.47
N ARG A 309 12.17 10.21 -13.91
CA ARG A 309 11.69 9.88 -12.54
C ARG A 309 10.25 10.35 -12.24
N TYR A 310 9.37 10.19 -13.20
CA TYR A 310 7.96 10.53 -13.03
C TYR A 310 7.21 9.54 -12.13
N PHE A 311 7.78 8.38 -11.83
CA PHE A 311 7.23 7.30 -11.01
C PHE A 311 8.32 6.53 -10.28
#